data_03636adc6ed26811fc0272cff989c070
#
_entry.id   03636adc6ed26811fc0272cff989c070
#
_cell.length_a   1.000
_cell.length_b   1.000
_cell.length_c   1.000
_cell.angle_alpha   90.00
_cell.angle_beta   90.00
_cell.angle_gamma   90.00
#
_symmetry.space_group_name_H-M   'P 1'
#
loop_
_entity.id
_entity.type
_entity.pdbx_description
1 polymer ?
#
loop_
_entity_poly.entity_id
_entity_poly.type
_entity_poly.pdbx_seq_one_letter_code
_entity_poly.pdbx_strand_id
1 'polypeptide(L)'
;MTRRLGRPCQSDAEDTRVRILREARLAFTTRGYDNTTNREISAGAGITSAAIYHYFPSKVDLFVAVFDDVQTKVYDAFDAAVTRHDTFLEKFDALFDTMMDLGDEDPMLASFVVGVVTEAEHHPDLRTALRSVSPRNQLFLSELCADAKSRGELPEALPVQTAVDVLAGVLGGFARLSVTVRDRQRLRSVAKVYKNMSRSALSPASA
;
A
#
# COMPACT_ATOMS: atom_id res chain seq x y z
N MET A 1 -22.40 37.81 24.85
CA MET A 1 -21.34 37.78 23.79
C MET A 1 -21.30 36.42 23.18
N THR A 2 -21.94 36.23 22.03
CA THR A 2 -22.03 34.96 21.32
C THR A 2 -20.82 34.82 20.41
N ARG A 3 -19.93 33.90 20.74
CA ARG A 3 -18.73 33.59 19.93
C ARG A 3 -19.19 32.90 18.63
N ARG A 4 -19.13 33.63 17.48
CA ARG A 4 -19.35 33.05 16.16
C ARG A 4 -18.28 31.98 15.94
N LEU A 5 -18.71 30.71 15.82
CA LEU A 5 -17.85 29.66 15.27
C LEU A 5 -17.54 30.05 13.83
N GLY A 6 -16.30 30.40 13.57
CA GLY A 6 -15.77 30.62 12.23
C GLY A 6 -15.84 29.32 11.43
N ARG A 7 -16.14 29.43 10.13
CA ARG A 7 -16.04 28.35 9.16
C ARG A 7 -14.62 27.76 9.26
N PRO A 8 -14.45 26.43 9.39
CA PRO A 8 -13.11 25.83 9.48
C PRO A 8 -12.27 26.33 8.30
N CYS A 9 -11.03 26.72 8.57
CA CYS A 9 -10.07 27.03 7.52
C CYS A 9 -9.80 25.74 6.73
N GLN A 10 -9.50 25.83 5.45
CA GLN A 10 -9.27 24.65 4.59
C GLN A 10 -8.14 23.74 5.15
N SER A 11 -7.16 24.32 5.82
CA SER A 11 -6.11 23.61 6.57
C SER A 11 -6.67 22.77 7.72
N ASP A 12 -7.64 23.28 8.50
CA ASP A 12 -8.23 22.56 9.64
C ASP A 12 -9.06 21.35 9.18
N ALA A 13 -9.68 21.43 8.00
CA ALA A 13 -10.44 20.34 7.41
C ALA A 13 -9.50 19.23 6.88
N GLU A 14 -8.39 19.60 6.23
CA GLU A 14 -7.38 18.65 5.76
C GLU A 14 -6.69 17.95 6.94
N ASP A 15 -6.28 18.68 7.97
CA ASP A 15 -5.72 18.12 9.19
C ASP A 15 -6.69 17.13 9.87
N THR A 16 -7.98 17.45 9.85
CA THR A 16 -9.02 16.57 10.40
C THR A 16 -9.18 15.30 9.57
N ARG A 17 -9.16 15.40 8.23
CA ARG A 17 -9.22 14.26 7.33
C ARG A 17 -8.04 13.30 7.56
N VAL A 18 -6.83 13.82 7.67
CA VAL A 18 -5.63 13.03 7.95
C VAL A 18 -5.74 12.30 9.30
N ARG A 19 -6.24 12.97 10.35
CA ARG A 19 -6.46 12.33 11.65
C ARG A 19 -7.48 11.20 11.56
N ILE A 20 -8.59 11.38 10.83
CA ILE A 20 -9.60 10.34 10.63
C ILE A 20 -8.97 9.12 9.93
N LEU A 21 -8.21 9.32 8.84
CA LEU A 21 -7.58 8.23 8.09
C LEU A 21 -6.58 7.45 8.96
N ARG A 22 -5.79 8.14 9.79
CA ARG A 22 -4.84 7.50 10.71
C ARG A 22 -5.56 6.63 11.74
N GLU A 23 -6.57 7.17 12.42
CA GLU A 23 -7.34 6.44 13.44
C GLU A 23 -8.15 5.28 12.82
N ALA A 24 -8.70 5.48 11.62
CA ALA A 24 -9.41 4.43 10.89
C ALA A 24 -8.44 3.29 10.50
N ARG A 25 -7.25 3.60 9.98
CA ARG A 25 -6.24 2.59 9.67
C ARG A 25 -5.85 1.78 10.91
N LEU A 26 -5.60 2.46 12.03
CA LEU A 26 -5.31 1.81 13.31
C LEU A 26 -6.44 0.85 13.72
N ALA A 27 -7.68 1.31 13.69
CA ALA A 27 -8.84 0.53 14.08
C ALA A 27 -9.07 -0.67 13.15
N PHE A 28 -9.04 -0.47 11.83
CA PHE A 28 -9.20 -1.55 10.85
C PHE A 28 -8.08 -2.59 10.95
N THR A 29 -6.83 -2.17 11.14
CA THR A 29 -5.70 -3.10 11.27
C THR A 29 -5.77 -3.94 12.53
N THR A 30 -6.22 -3.36 13.64
CA THR A 30 -6.20 -4.04 14.95
C THR A 30 -7.44 -4.87 15.25
N ARG A 31 -8.60 -4.48 14.73
CA ARG A 31 -9.91 -5.10 15.05
C ARG A 31 -10.61 -5.70 13.84
N GLY A 32 -10.11 -5.46 12.63
CA GLY A 32 -10.78 -5.80 11.39
C GLY A 32 -11.90 -4.84 11.01
N TYR A 33 -12.42 -5.04 9.80
CA TYR A 33 -13.47 -4.18 9.26
C TYR A 33 -14.74 -4.26 10.10
N ASP A 34 -15.27 -5.45 10.41
CA ASP A 34 -16.56 -5.62 11.07
C ASP A 34 -16.61 -5.01 12.47
N ASN A 35 -15.57 -5.24 13.27
CA ASN A 35 -15.52 -4.82 14.66
C ASN A 35 -15.12 -3.35 14.86
N THR A 36 -14.88 -2.61 13.78
CA THR A 36 -14.55 -1.18 13.81
C THR A 36 -15.81 -0.34 13.61
N THR A 37 -16.02 0.66 14.46
CA THR A 37 -17.17 1.58 14.38
C THR A 37 -16.72 3.02 14.08
N ASN A 38 -17.54 3.77 13.32
CA ASN A 38 -17.30 5.20 13.09
C ASN A 38 -17.28 6.02 14.38
N ARG A 39 -17.96 5.55 15.44
CA ARG A 39 -17.95 6.20 16.76
C ARG A 39 -16.58 6.14 17.41
N GLU A 40 -15.91 5.00 17.35
CA GLU A 40 -14.55 4.83 17.90
C GLU A 40 -13.53 5.64 17.11
N ILE A 41 -13.61 5.60 15.76
CA ILE A 41 -12.72 6.36 14.90
C ILE A 41 -12.89 7.87 15.17
N SER A 42 -14.12 8.36 15.24
CA SER A 42 -14.38 9.77 15.51
C SER A 42 -13.88 10.22 16.88
N ALA A 43 -14.00 9.37 17.90
CA ALA A 43 -13.47 9.63 19.23
C ALA A 43 -11.93 9.73 19.21
N GLY A 44 -11.23 8.80 18.52
CA GLY A 44 -9.78 8.85 18.33
C GLY A 44 -9.33 10.07 17.56
N ALA A 45 -10.06 10.47 16.52
CA ALA A 45 -9.77 11.64 15.72
C ALA A 45 -10.13 12.99 16.38
N GLY A 46 -10.76 12.97 17.58
CA GLY A 46 -11.17 14.17 18.31
C GLY A 46 -12.31 14.94 17.65
N ILE A 47 -13.24 14.23 16.99
CA ILE A 47 -14.42 14.79 16.32
C ILE A 47 -15.70 14.10 16.80
N THR A 48 -16.85 14.66 16.48
CA THR A 48 -18.14 14.01 16.76
C THR A 48 -18.43 12.90 15.77
N SER A 49 -19.23 11.89 16.17
CA SER A 49 -19.66 10.82 15.26
C SER A 49 -20.51 11.32 14.09
N ALA A 50 -21.19 12.46 14.23
CA ALA A 50 -21.88 13.09 13.13
C ALA A 50 -20.92 13.77 12.13
N ALA A 51 -19.80 14.32 12.62
CA ALA A 51 -18.83 15.01 11.77
C ALA A 51 -18.10 14.06 10.82
N ILE A 52 -17.89 12.78 11.18
CA ILE A 52 -17.19 11.82 10.31
C ILE A 52 -17.92 11.62 8.98
N TYR A 53 -19.27 11.66 8.99
CA TYR A 53 -20.08 11.46 7.78
C TYR A 53 -20.00 12.63 6.79
N HIS A 54 -19.49 13.80 7.19
CA HIS A 54 -19.18 14.89 6.27
C HIS A 54 -17.92 14.62 5.45
N TYR A 55 -16.99 13.81 5.97
CA TYR A 55 -15.76 13.44 5.28
C TYR A 55 -15.91 12.12 4.51
N PHE A 56 -16.62 11.17 5.10
CA PHE A 56 -16.78 9.81 4.56
C PHE A 56 -18.22 9.36 4.75
N PRO A 57 -19.02 9.32 3.66
CA PRO A 57 -20.47 9.02 3.73
C PRO A 57 -20.80 7.66 4.34
N SER A 58 -19.91 6.67 4.17
CA SER A 58 -20.06 5.33 4.72
C SER A 58 -18.74 4.78 5.29
N LYS A 59 -18.83 3.65 6.01
CA LYS A 59 -17.66 2.91 6.48
C LYS A 59 -16.86 2.31 5.32
N VAL A 60 -17.53 1.94 4.22
CA VAL A 60 -16.89 1.48 2.98
C VAL A 60 -16.05 2.61 2.38
N ASP A 61 -16.63 3.81 2.23
CA ASP A 61 -15.90 4.97 1.71
C ASP A 61 -14.68 5.33 2.56
N LEU A 62 -14.81 5.23 3.88
CA LEU A 62 -13.71 5.45 4.79
C LEU A 62 -12.60 4.39 4.63
N PHE A 63 -12.97 3.11 4.54
CA PHE A 63 -12.00 2.03 4.34
C PHE A 63 -11.25 2.18 3.01
N VAL A 64 -11.97 2.49 1.94
CA VAL A 64 -11.43 2.74 0.61
C VAL A 64 -10.48 3.94 0.62
N ALA A 65 -10.85 5.02 1.32
CA ALA A 65 -9.98 6.19 1.45
C ALA A 65 -8.71 5.91 2.27
N VAL A 66 -8.78 5.06 3.30
CA VAL A 66 -7.58 4.59 4.02
C VAL A 66 -6.71 3.74 3.12
N PHE A 67 -7.29 2.88 2.29
CA PHE A 67 -6.55 2.08 1.33
C PHE A 67 -5.83 2.94 0.29
N ASP A 68 -6.51 3.94 -0.26
CA ASP A 68 -5.95 4.89 -1.23
C ASP A 68 -4.78 5.71 -0.62
N ASP A 69 -4.92 6.18 0.62
CA ASP A 69 -3.87 6.88 1.36
C ASP A 69 -2.63 6.00 1.57
N VAL A 70 -2.83 4.74 1.95
CA VAL A 70 -1.73 3.76 2.11
C VAL A 70 -1.07 3.44 0.77
N GLN A 71 -1.85 3.21 -0.27
CA GLN A 71 -1.34 2.97 -1.63
C GLN A 71 -0.51 4.17 -2.12
N THR A 72 -1.01 5.38 -1.91
CA THR A 72 -0.28 6.59 -2.27
C THR A 72 1.07 6.64 -1.58
N LYS A 73 1.12 6.45 -0.26
CA LYS A 73 2.37 6.44 0.52
C LYS A 73 3.37 5.39 0.01
N VAL A 74 2.90 4.16 -0.24
CA VAL A 74 3.75 3.06 -0.68
C VAL A 74 4.31 3.31 -2.09
N TYR A 75 3.45 3.69 -3.02
CA TYR A 75 3.88 3.85 -4.42
C TYR A 75 4.62 5.17 -4.66
N ASP A 76 4.41 6.23 -3.88
CA ASP A 76 5.29 7.41 -3.89
C ASP A 76 6.72 7.06 -3.44
N ALA A 77 6.83 6.22 -2.41
CA ALA A 77 8.14 5.74 -1.97
C ALA A 77 8.82 4.82 -3.01
N PHE A 78 8.05 3.96 -3.68
CA PHE A 78 8.55 3.12 -4.76
C PHE A 78 9.01 3.94 -5.96
N ASP A 79 8.21 4.92 -6.41
CA ASP A 79 8.56 5.83 -7.49
C ASP A 79 9.88 6.57 -7.17
N ALA A 80 9.99 7.11 -5.96
CA ALA A 80 11.20 7.79 -5.51
C ALA A 80 12.42 6.85 -5.44
N ALA A 81 12.22 5.58 -5.12
CA ALA A 81 13.30 4.60 -5.07
C ALA A 81 13.77 4.21 -6.48
N VAL A 82 12.85 3.84 -7.38
CA VAL A 82 13.21 3.34 -8.71
C VAL A 82 13.82 4.40 -9.61
N THR A 83 13.50 5.69 -9.41
CA THR A 83 14.10 6.80 -10.18
C THR A 83 15.60 7.01 -9.93
N ARG A 84 16.16 6.38 -8.89
CA ARG A 84 17.59 6.46 -8.54
C ARG A 84 18.44 5.38 -9.19
N HIS A 85 17.82 4.50 -9.97
CA HIS A 85 18.44 3.32 -10.54
C HIS A 85 18.15 3.23 -12.04
N ASP A 86 19.11 2.70 -12.79
CA ASP A 86 19.02 2.64 -14.24
C ASP A 86 18.47 1.30 -14.72
N THR A 87 18.91 0.18 -14.15
CA THR A 87 18.52 -1.16 -14.58
C THR A 87 17.31 -1.70 -13.83
N PHE A 88 16.54 -2.57 -14.51
CA PHE A 88 15.39 -3.24 -13.93
C PHE A 88 15.72 -3.98 -12.63
N LEU A 89 16.84 -4.70 -12.57
CA LEU A 89 17.23 -5.47 -11.40
C LEU A 89 17.60 -4.59 -10.21
N GLU A 90 18.24 -3.44 -10.43
CA GLU A 90 18.51 -2.46 -9.39
C GLU A 90 17.22 -1.82 -8.87
N LYS A 91 16.30 -1.44 -9.79
CA LYS A 91 14.98 -0.94 -9.45
C LYS A 91 14.20 -1.96 -8.61
N PHE A 92 14.21 -3.22 -9.02
CA PHE A 92 13.57 -4.30 -8.29
C PHE A 92 14.16 -4.51 -6.89
N ASP A 93 15.49 -4.49 -6.77
CA ASP A 93 16.16 -4.59 -5.48
C ASP A 93 15.77 -3.43 -4.55
N ALA A 94 15.66 -2.21 -5.10
CA ALA A 94 15.27 -1.02 -4.36
C ALA A 94 13.84 -1.11 -3.80
N LEU A 95 12.91 -1.83 -4.47
CA LEU A 95 11.56 -2.05 -3.94
C LEU A 95 11.59 -2.84 -2.62
N PHE A 96 12.43 -3.86 -2.50
CA PHE A 96 12.58 -4.60 -1.23
C PHE A 96 13.16 -3.74 -0.12
N ASP A 97 14.19 -2.93 -0.43
CA ASP A 97 14.79 -2.05 0.55
C ASP A 97 13.77 -1.01 1.03
N THR A 98 13.01 -0.42 0.11
CA THR A 98 11.92 0.51 0.42
C THR A 98 10.82 -0.15 1.27
N MET A 99 10.44 -1.41 0.98
CA MET A 99 9.48 -2.13 1.82
C MET A 99 10.00 -2.36 3.24
N MET A 100 11.31 -2.63 3.39
CA MET A 100 11.93 -2.76 4.70
C MET A 100 11.91 -1.43 5.47
N ASP A 101 12.27 -0.34 4.82
CA ASP A 101 12.30 1.00 5.42
C ASP A 101 10.89 1.46 5.82
N LEU A 102 9.90 1.32 4.93
CA LEU A 102 8.49 1.60 5.23
C LEU A 102 7.97 0.77 6.42
N GLY A 103 8.38 -0.50 6.52
CA GLY A 103 8.01 -1.36 7.62
C GLY A 103 8.72 -1.02 8.94
N ASP A 104 9.91 -0.39 8.89
CA ASP A 104 10.61 0.14 10.07
C ASP A 104 9.97 1.45 10.55
N GLU A 105 9.55 2.31 9.63
CA GLU A 105 8.86 3.56 9.93
C GLU A 105 7.43 3.34 10.44
N ASP A 106 6.69 2.41 9.83
CA ASP A 106 5.28 2.16 10.10
C ASP A 106 4.96 0.66 10.05
N PRO A 107 5.15 -0.05 11.18
CA PRO A 107 4.90 -1.50 11.23
C PRO A 107 3.45 -1.92 10.93
N MET A 108 2.49 -0.99 11.01
CA MET A 108 1.08 -1.28 10.72
C MET A 108 0.72 -1.17 9.24
N LEU A 109 1.58 -0.56 8.43
CA LEU A 109 1.31 -0.35 7.01
C LEU A 109 1.18 -1.68 6.26
N ALA A 110 2.14 -2.58 6.39
CA ALA A 110 2.09 -3.91 5.78
C ALA A 110 0.92 -4.75 6.31
N SER A 111 0.63 -4.65 7.61
CA SER A 111 -0.50 -5.36 8.23
C SER A 111 -1.84 -4.93 7.64
N PHE A 112 -2.02 -3.63 7.41
CA PHE A 112 -3.23 -3.11 6.76
C PHE A 112 -3.33 -3.61 5.31
N VAL A 113 -2.26 -3.47 4.50
CA VAL A 113 -2.26 -3.90 3.08
C VAL A 113 -2.59 -5.39 2.96
N VAL A 114 -2.00 -6.24 3.79
CA VAL A 114 -2.28 -7.69 3.80
C VAL A 114 -3.72 -7.97 4.23
N GLY A 115 -4.24 -7.24 5.22
CA GLY A 115 -5.61 -7.38 5.72
C GLY A 115 -6.68 -7.01 4.69
N VAL A 116 -6.41 -6.03 3.82
CA VAL A 116 -7.36 -5.57 2.77
C VAL A 116 -7.82 -6.73 1.88
N VAL A 117 -6.93 -7.65 1.50
CA VAL A 117 -7.28 -8.80 0.65
C VAL A 117 -8.29 -9.69 1.34
N THR A 118 -8.06 -10.02 2.61
CA THR A 118 -8.97 -10.85 3.42
C THR A 118 -10.32 -10.16 3.63
N GLU A 119 -10.32 -8.87 3.93
CA GLU A 119 -11.57 -8.12 4.10
C GLU A 119 -12.38 -8.05 2.79
N ALA A 120 -11.71 -7.86 1.65
CA ALA A 120 -12.36 -7.85 0.34
C ALA A 120 -12.96 -9.23 -0.05
N GLU A 121 -12.41 -10.33 0.48
CA GLU A 121 -12.99 -11.68 0.26
C GLU A 121 -14.30 -11.87 1.03
N HIS A 122 -14.40 -11.32 2.24
CA HIS A 122 -15.57 -11.47 3.10
C HIS A 122 -16.67 -10.44 2.82
N HIS A 123 -16.33 -9.29 2.23
CA HIS A 123 -17.24 -8.16 1.99
C HIS A 123 -17.35 -7.82 0.49
N PRO A 124 -18.40 -8.29 -0.22
CA PRO A 124 -18.57 -8.05 -1.66
C PRO A 124 -18.71 -6.57 -2.06
N ASP A 125 -19.32 -5.76 -1.20
CA ASP A 125 -19.45 -4.29 -1.35
C ASP A 125 -18.08 -3.61 -1.25
N LEU A 126 -17.26 -4.01 -0.28
CA LEU A 126 -15.90 -3.53 -0.12
C LEU A 126 -15.03 -3.94 -1.31
N ARG A 127 -15.12 -5.19 -1.74
CA ARG A 127 -14.41 -5.68 -2.94
C ARG A 127 -14.75 -4.87 -4.18
N THR A 128 -16.03 -4.54 -4.37
CA THR A 128 -16.50 -3.74 -5.51
C THR A 128 -15.96 -2.32 -5.43
N ALA A 129 -16.02 -1.69 -4.26
CA ALA A 129 -15.52 -0.34 -4.03
C ALA A 129 -13.99 -0.25 -4.21
N LEU A 130 -13.23 -1.22 -3.72
CA LEU A 130 -11.77 -1.27 -3.87
C LEU A 130 -11.32 -1.41 -5.34
N ARG A 131 -12.11 -2.10 -6.18
CA ARG A 131 -11.82 -2.20 -7.63
C ARG A 131 -11.97 -0.86 -8.37
N SER A 132 -12.76 0.06 -7.83
CA SER A 132 -12.95 1.40 -8.42
C SER A 132 -11.85 2.39 -8.02
N VAL A 133 -11.07 2.07 -7.00
CA VAL A 133 -9.91 2.87 -6.60
C VAL A 133 -8.75 2.59 -7.55
N SER A 134 -8.02 3.64 -7.90
CA SER A 134 -6.98 3.65 -8.90
C SER A 134 -6.10 2.38 -8.90
N PRO A 135 -5.88 1.76 -10.04
CA PRO A 135 -5.01 0.59 -10.19
C PRO A 135 -3.52 1.00 -10.09
N ARG A 136 -3.17 1.89 -9.17
CA ARG A 136 -1.82 2.48 -9.09
C ARG A 136 -0.72 1.41 -9.01
N ASN A 137 -0.96 0.33 -8.25
CA ASN A 137 -0.06 -0.81 -8.18
C ASN A 137 0.12 -1.49 -9.55
N GLN A 138 -0.98 -1.72 -10.25
CA GLN A 138 -0.96 -2.33 -11.58
C GLN A 138 -0.26 -1.43 -12.61
N LEU A 139 -0.54 -0.13 -12.59
CA LEU A 139 0.10 0.83 -13.48
C LEU A 139 1.60 0.89 -13.22
N PHE A 140 2.02 1.06 -11.96
CA PHE A 140 3.43 1.11 -11.58
C PHE A 140 4.21 -0.14 -12.03
N LEU A 141 3.71 -1.34 -11.71
CA LEU A 141 4.38 -2.58 -12.10
C LEU A 141 4.36 -2.80 -13.61
N SER A 142 3.26 -2.41 -14.29
CA SER A 142 3.16 -2.53 -15.74
C SER A 142 4.15 -1.61 -16.46
N GLU A 143 4.28 -0.36 -16.02
CA GLU A 143 5.25 0.60 -16.57
C GLU A 143 6.69 0.14 -16.32
N LEU A 144 6.99 -0.32 -15.10
CA LEU A 144 8.31 -0.84 -14.75
C LEU A 144 8.71 -2.04 -15.63
N CYS A 145 7.80 -3.01 -15.82
CA CYS A 145 8.05 -4.18 -16.65
C CYS A 145 8.09 -3.88 -18.14
N ALA A 146 7.24 -2.96 -18.64
CA ALA A 146 7.22 -2.55 -20.03
C ALA A 146 8.50 -1.81 -20.41
N ASP A 147 8.98 -0.90 -19.57
CA ASP A 147 10.27 -0.21 -19.74
C ASP A 147 11.43 -1.22 -19.79
N ALA A 148 11.50 -2.13 -18.82
CA ALA A 148 12.51 -3.18 -18.77
C ALA A 148 12.49 -4.07 -20.03
N LYS A 149 11.30 -4.44 -20.51
CA LYS A 149 11.11 -5.23 -21.73
C LYS A 149 11.60 -4.49 -22.96
N SER A 150 11.27 -3.21 -23.08
CA SER A 150 11.68 -2.36 -24.21
C SER A 150 13.20 -2.19 -24.30
N ARG A 151 13.88 -2.25 -23.16
CA ARG A 151 15.35 -2.16 -23.06
C ARG A 151 16.07 -3.51 -23.15
N GLY A 152 15.33 -4.61 -23.33
CA GLY A 152 15.91 -5.96 -23.42
C GLY A 152 16.42 -6.49 -22.08
N GLU A 153 15.99 -5.92 -20.96
CA GLU A 153 16.41 -6.32 -19.61
C GLU A 153 15.59 -7.50 -19.06
N LEU A 154 14.51 -7.88 -19.73
CA LEU A 154 13.73 -9.09 -19.45
C LEU A 154 13.88 -10.13 -20.54
N PRO A 155 13.77 -11.44 -20.24
CA PRO A 155 13.81 -12.49 -21.25
C PRO A 155 12.82 -12.22 -22.37
N GLU A 156 13.25 -12.45 -23.63
CA GLU A 156 12.42 -12.19 -24.81
C GLU A 156 11.12 -12.99 -24.81
N ALA A 157 11.18 -14.24 -24.36
CA ALA A 157 10.02 -15.14 -24.27
C ALA A 157 9.06 -14.81 -23.11
N LEU A 158 9.44 -13.90 -22.17
CA LEU A 158 8.61 -13.56 -21.03
C LEU A 158 7.60 -12.45 -21.38
N PRO A 159 6.27 -12.73 -21.37
CA PRO A 159 5.27 -11.70 -21.56
C PRO A 159 5.30 -10.65 -20.43
N VAL A 160 5.07 -9.38 -20.74
CA VAL A 160 5.07 -8.28 -19.77
C VAL A 160 4.07 -8.56 -18.64
N GLN A 161 2.86 -9.01 -18.96
CA GLN A 161 1.84 -9.31 -17.94
C GLN A 161 2.30 -10.42 -16.98
N THR A 162 2.97 -11.44 -17.49
CA THR A 162 3.54 -12.52 -16.64
C THR A 162 4.63 -11.97 -15.71
N ALA A 163 5.48 -11.05 -16.19
CA ALA A 163 6.45 -10.38 -15.35
C ALA A 163 5.79 -9.55 -14.25
N VAL A 164 4.73 -8.81 -14.57
CA VAL A 164 3.92 -8.04 -13.61
C VAL A 164 3.33 -8.96 -12.54
N ASP A 165 2.72 -10.09 -12.93
CA ASP A 165 2.10 -11.03 -12.01
C ASP A 165 3.14 -11.68 -11.08
N VAL A 166 4.32 -12.01 -11.62
CA VAL A 166 5.45 -12.53 -10.81
C VAL A 166 5.92 -11.48 -9.79
N LEU A 167 6.14 -10.24 -10.22
CA LEU A 167 6.55 -9.17 -9.31
C LEU A 167 5.49 -8.91 -8.23
N ALA A 168 4.23 -8.80 -8.61
CA ALA A 168 3.12 -8.62 -7.67
C ALA A 168 3.07 -9.76 -6.63
N GLY A 169 3.23 -11.01 -7.09
CA GLY A 169 3.28 -12.19 -6.23
C GLY A 169 4.45 -12.17 -5.25
N VAL A 170 5.65 -11.81 -5.74
CA VAL A 170 6.87 -11.75 -4.91
C VAL A 170 6.78 -10.61 -3.89
N LEU A 171 6.39 -9.40 -4.29
CA LEU A 171 6.24 -8.25 -3.39
C LEU A 171 5.10 -8.49 -2.37
N GLY A 172 3.96 -9.02 -2.81
CA GLY A 172 2.84 -9.39 -1.95
C GLY A 172 3.20 -10.48 -0.95
N GLY A 173 3.94 -11.51 -1.39
CA GLY A 173 4.48 -12.56 -0.53
C GLY A 173 5.44 -12.00 0.52
N PHE A 174 6.31 -11.08 0.13
CA PHE A 174 7.23 -10.41 1.05
C PHE A 174 6.48 -9.52 2.06
N ALA A 175 5.48 -8.76 1.62
CA ALA A 175 4.61 -7.98 2.50
C ALA A 175 3.93 -8.87 3.55
N ARG A 176 3.42 -10.04 3.15
CA ARG A 176 2.83 -11.01 4.08
C ARG A 176 3.86 -11.56 5.08
N LEU A 177 5.07 -11.85 4.64
CA LEU A 177 6.14 -12.30 5.53
C LEU A 177 6.54 -11.21 6.52
N SER A 178 6.57 -9.94 6.13
CA SER A 178 6.91 -8.84 7.02
C SER A 178 5.93 -8.65 8.19
N VAL A 179 4.70 -9.11 8.03
CA VAL A 179 3.68 -9.13 9.10
C VAL A 179 3.90 -10.30 10.07
N THR A 180 4.33 -11.46 9.56
CA THR A 180 4.44 -12.70 10.34
C THR A 180 5.83 -12.90 10.95
N VAL A 181 6.88 -12.44 10.29
CA VAL A 181 8.27 -12.55 10.72
C VAL A 181 8.68 -11.29 11.48
N ARG A 182 8.70 -11.35 12.81
CA ARG A 182 9.09 -10.21 13.66
C ARG A 182 10.58 -9.97 13.71
N ASP A 183 11.40 -10.98 13.41
CA ASP A 183 12.86 -10.90 13.36
C ASP A 183 13.28 -10.16 12.08
N ARG A 184 13.73 -8.92 12.25
CA ARG A 184 14.17 -8.04 11.14
C ARG A 184 15.40 -8.56 10.43
N GLN A 185 16.32 -9.21 11.13
CA GLN A 185 17.51 -9.79 10.50
C GLN A 185 17.13 -10.97 9.61
N ARG A 186 16.23 -11.82 10.08
CA ARG A 186 15.66 -12.92 9.28
C ARG A 186 14.94 -12.38 8.05
N LEU A 187 14.14 -11.32 8.19
CA LEU A 187 13.42 -10.72 7.07
C LEU A 187 14.37 -10.15 6.01
N ARG A 188 15.46 -9.45 6.43
CA ARG A 188 16.53 -9.01 5.51
C ARG A 188 17.19 -10.16 4.78
N SER A 189 17.42 -11.30 5.46
CA SER A 189 17.96 -12.50 4.83
C SER A 189 17.01 -13.07 3.77
N VAL A 190 15.70 -13.06 4.03
CA VAL A 190 14.69 -13.47 3.06
C VAL A 190 14.67 -12.51 1.85
N ALA A 191 14.69 -11.20 2.06
CA ALA A 191 14.78 -10.21 0.98
C ALA A 191 15.99 -10.48 0.07
N LYS A 192 17.16 -10.77 0.66
CA LYS A 192 18.38 -11.11 -0.11
C LYS A 192 18.18 -12.36 -0.98
N VAL A 193 17.49 -13.37 -0.47
CA VAL A 193 17.19 -14.58 -1.26
C VAL A 193 16.24 -14.27 -2.40
N TYR A 194 15.17 -13.51 -2.15
CA TYR A 194 14.25 -13.09 -3.22
C TYR A 194 14.98 -12.29 -4.32
N LYS A 195 15.81 -11.31 -3.97
CA LYS A 195 16.63 -10.56 -4.91
C LYS A 195 17.49 -11.48 -5.78
N ASN A 196 18.17 -12.45 -5.19
CA ASN A 196 19.02 -13.39 -5.93
C ASN A 196 18.21 -14.32 -6.85
N MET A 197 17.08 -14.84 -6.38
CA MET A 197 16.20 -15.69 -7.20
C MET A 197 15.66 -14.92 -8.41
N SER A 198 15.24 -13.67 -8.20
CA SER A 198 14.71 -12.82 -9.26
C SER A 198 15.78 -12.47 -10.29
N ARG A 199 17.01 -12.20 -9.88
CA ARG A 199 18.14 -12.01 -10.79
C ARG A 199 18.35 -13.23 -11.70
N SER A 200 18.31 -14.43 -11.14
CA SER A 200 18.48 -15.67 -11.92
C SER A 200 17.30 -15.94 -12.88
N ALA A 201 16.07 -15.59 -12.48
CA ALA A 201 14.87 -15.89 -13.25
C ALA A 201 14.53 -14.82 -14.30
N LEU A 202 14.85 -13.56 -14.04
CA LEU A 202 14.44 -12.40 -14.84
C LEU A 202 15.59 -11.82 -15.68
N SER A 203 16.83 -12.27 -15.50
CA SER A 203 17.94 -11.88 -16.38
C SER A 203 17.75 -12.49 -17.78
N PRO A 204 18.04 -11.74 -18.85
CA PRO A 204 18.13 -12.31 -20.20
C PRO A 204 19.10 -13.48 -20.20
N ALA A 205 18.79 -14.55 -20.93
CA ALA A 205 19.74 -15.63 -21.12
C ALA A 205 21.00 -15.03 -21.75
N SER A 206 22.17 -15.29 -21.13
CA SER A 206 23.45 -14.92 -21.74
C SER A 206 23.55 -15.63 -23.08
N ALA A 207 23.68 -14.88 -24.16
CA ALA A 207 23.85 -15.38 -25.52
C ALA A 207 25.20 -16.08 -25.67
#